data_bd541e9b6e8495a6da785f27f1a6c72d
#
_entry.id   bd541e9b6e8495a6da785f27f1a6c72d
#
_cell.length_a   1.000
_cell.length_b   1.000
_cell.length_c   1.000
_cell.angle_alpha   90.00
_cell.angle_beta   90.00
_cell.angle_gamma   90.00
#
_symmetry.space_group_name_H-M   'P 1'
#
loop_
_entity.id
_entity.type
_entity.pdbx_description
1 polymer ?
#
loop_
_entity_poly.entity_id
_entity_poly.type
_entity_poly.pdbx_seq_one_letter_code
_entity_poly.pdbx_strand_id
1 'polypeptide(L)'
;PVFPRLLATAAVQEESGPLRNFEMSPEDWYALHIASWLHDCGKVTTPEYIVDKATKLETIYNRIHEIRDRFEILRRDAHIEYLKKRLNNVDKQENLQAEFVSKVKQLENDFAFIADCNIGDAPLTDDDIQRLERLSKIKFIRYFNRMLGLSWAERDNVRWPELYERPSWKNLRHNR
;
A
#
# COMPACT_ATOMS: atom_id res chain seq x y z
N PRO A 1 -9.93 29.63 -15.82
CA PRO A 1 -8.73 29.71 -14.96
C PRO A 1 -8.32 31.18 -14.75
N VAL A 2 -8.97 31.85 -13.78
CA VAL A 2 -8.70 33.22 -13.46
C VAL A 2 -7.42 33.39 -12.62
N PHE A 3 -7.20 32.46 -11.68
CA PHE A 3 -6.14 32.52 -10.68
C PHE A 3 -4.70 32.51 -11.26
N PRO A 4 -4.32 31.57 -12.16
CA PRO A 4 -2.99 31.59 -12.77
C PRO A 4 -2.70 32.91 -13.54
N ARG A 5 -3.70 33.47 -14.21
CA ARG A 5 -3.54 34.72 -14.94
C ARG A 5 -3.34 35.91 -13.99
N LEU A 6 -4.05 35.93 -12.85
CA LEU A 6 -3.85 36.97 -11.83
C LEU A 6 -2.45 36.91 -11.23
N LEU A 7 -1.96 35.73 -10.90
CA LEU A 7 -0.59 35.52 -10.39
C LEU A 7 0.46 35.98 -11.39
N ALA A 8 0.35 35.56 -12.65
CA ALA A 8 1.28 35.96 -13.69
C ALA A 8 1.26 37.47 -13.93
N THR A 9 0.07 38.09 -13.90
CA THR A 9 -0.06 39.57 -14.01
C THR A 9 0.65 40.27 -12.86
N ALA A 10 0.45 39.81 -11.62
CA ALA A 10 1.13 40.36 -10.45
C ALA A 10 2.67 40.18 -10.53
N ALA A 11 3.13 39.01 -11.01
CA ALA A 11 4.56 38.78 -11.19
C ALA A 11 5.22 39.66 -12.23
N VAL A 12 4.54 39.93 -13.36
CA VAL A 12 5.02 40.87 -14.40
C VAL A 12 4.99 42.34 -13.93
N GLN A 13 4.09 42.69 -13.01
CA GLN A 13 3.98 44.05 -12.46
C GLN A 13 4.90 44.30 -11.25
N GLU A 14 5.63 43.29 -10.80
CA GLU A 14 6.52 43.42 -9.64
C GLU A 14 7.79 44.19 -10.02
N GLU A 15 8.03 45.32 -9.36
CA GLU A 15 9.18 46.21 -9.63
C GLU A 15 10.38 45.93 -8.69
N SER A 16 10.21 45.03 -7.70
CA SER A 16 11.21 44.73 -6.69
C SER A 16 11.40 43.20 -6.48
N GLY A 17 12.44 42.79 -5.75
CA GLY A 17 12.69 41.42 -5.39
C GLY A 17 13.08 40.49 -6.54
N PRO A 18 12.92 39.18 -6.39
CA PRO A 18 13.41 38.19 -7.35
C PRO A 18 12.67 38.21 -8.69
N LEU A 19 11.47 38.74 -8.75
CA LEU A 19 10.63 38.82 -9.96
C LEU A 19 10.75 40.12 -10.74
N ARG A 20 11.58 41.06 -10.31
CA ARG A 20 11.74 42.40 -10.90
C ARG A 20 11.98 42.40 -12.42
N ASN A 21 12.62 41.39 -12.95
CA ASN A 21 12.94 41.26 -14.36
C ASN A 21 12.10 40.16 -15.05
N PHE A 22 11.00 39.76 -14.43
CA PHE A 22 10.13 38.74 -15.00
C PHE A 22 9.23 39.35 -16.07
N GLU A 23 9.40 38.88 -17.29
CA GLU A 23 8.62 39.33 -18.45
C GLU A 23 7.94 38.12 -19.10
N MET A 24 6.78 38.34 -19.70
CA MET A 24 6.05 37.34 -20.46
C MET A 24 5.75 37.85 -21.86
N SER A 25 6.16 37.09 -22.86
CA SER A 25 5.80 37.34 -24.25
C SER A 25 4.31 37.03 -24.51
N PRO A 26 3.75 37.52 -25.62
CA PRO A 26 2.36 37.13 -26.02
C PRO A 26 2.20 35.60 -26.14
N GLU A 27 3.24 34.88 -26.58
CA GLU A 27 3.26 33.44 -26.68
C GLU A 27 3.22 32.77 -25.30
N ASP A 28 3.93 33.32 -24.30
CA ASP A 28 3.90 32.83 -22.91
C ASP A 28 2.52 33.00 -22.28
N TRP A 29 1.88 34.15 -22.52
CA TRP A 29 0.51 34.38 -22.08
C TRP A 29 -0.48 33.39 -22.68
N TYR A 30 -0.32 33.11 -23.98
CA TYR A 30 -1.14 32.08 -24.65
C TYR A 30 -0.90 30.71 -24.09
N ALA A 31 0.39 30.32 -23.93
CA ALA A 31 0.77 29.04 -23.34
C ALA A 31 0.20 28.89 -21.91
N LEU A 32 0.32 29.91 -21.07
CA LEU A 32 -0.26 29.91 -19.72
C LEU A 32 -1.77 29.74 -19.76
N HIS A 33 -2.44 30.42 -20.69
CA HIS A 33 -3.89 30.29 -20.87
C HIS A 33 -4.28 28.84 -21.20
N ILE A 34 -3.65 28.22 -22.19
CA ILE A 34 -3.91 26.84 -22.59
C ILE A 34 -3.57 25.87 -21.47
N ALA A 35 -2.39 26.00 -20.84
CA ALA A 35 -1.99 25.17 -19.72
C ALA A 35 -2.98 25.24 -18.55
N SER A 36 -3.50 26.46 -18.27
CA SER A 36 -4.49 26.70 -17.21
C SER A 36 -5.83 26.01 -17.48
N TRP A 37 -6.21 25.80 -18.73
CA TRP A 37 -7.41 25.05 -19.09
C TRP A 37 -7.15 23.54 -19.09
N LEU A 38 -5.95 23.10 -19.49
CA LEU A 38 -5.63 21.70 -19.67
C LEU A 38 -5.08 21.01 -18.42
N HIS A 39 -4.63 21.78 -17.40
CA HIS A 39 -4.00 21.19 -16.21
C HIS A 39 -4.86 20.14 -15.48
N ASP A 40 -6.18 20.25 -15.58
CA ASP A 40 -7.15 19.34 -14.96
C ASP A 40 -7.83 18.38 -15.96
N CYS A 41 -7.44 18.41 -17.24
CA CYS A 41 -8.12 17.58 -18.24
C CYS A 41 -8.00 16.07 -17.94
N GLY A 42 -6.92 15.64 -17.30
CA GLY A 42 -6.74 14.28 -16.85
C GLY A 42 -7.74 13.83 -15.78
N LYS A 43 -8.26 14.78 -14.98
CA LYS A 43 -9.26 14.46 -13.94
C LYS A 43 -10.60 14.05 -14.54
N VAL A 44 -10.97 14.59 -15.72
CA VAL A 44 -12.22 14.26 -16.40
C VAL A 44 -12.24 12.81 -16.91
N THR A 45 -11.08 12.29 -17.27
CA THR A 45 -10.92 10.92 -17.78
C THR A 45 -10.53 9.92 -16.69
N THR A 46 -10.15 10.39 -15.51
CA THR A 46 -9.76 9.54 -14.38
C THR A 46 -10.99 9.29 -13.49
N PRO A 47 -11.30 8.04 -13.14
CA PRO A 47 -12.39 7.73 -12.23
C PRO A 47 -12.27 8.50 -10.90
N GLU A 48 -13.41 9.02 -10.40
CA GLU A 48 -13.49 9.87 -9.20
C GLU A 48 -12.80 9.25 -7.99
N TYR A 49 -12.99 7.94 -7.76
CA TYR A 49 -12.36 7.20 -6.66
C TYR A 49 -10.83 7.14 -6.72
N ILE A 50 -10.22 7.44 -7.86
CA ILE A 50 -8.76 7.55 -7.99
C ILE A 50 -8.29 8.96 -7.68
N VAL A 51 -9.07 9.97 -8.06
CA VAL A 51 -8.75 11.39 -7.84
C VAL A 51 -8.88 11.76 -6.37
N ASP A 52 -9.93 11.27 -5.71
CA ASP A 52 -10.31 11.67 -4.35
C ASP A 52 -9.75 10.77 -3.24
N LYS A 53 -8.96 9.75 -3.58
CA LYS A 53 -8.41 8.84 -2.59
C LYS A 53 -7.48 9.53 -1.60
N ALA A 54 -7.70 9.30 -0.30
CA ALA A 54 -6.90 9.85 0.78
C ALA A 54 -5.61 9.05 1.07
N THR A 55 -5.58 7.77 0.67
CA THR A 55 -4.42 6.89 0.91
C THR A 55 -4.07 6.07 -0.33
N LYS A 56 -2.79 5.65 -0.45
CA LYS A 56 -2.31 4.92 -1.64
C LYS A 56 -3.05 3.60 -1.88
N LEU A 57 -3.46 2.91 -0.82
CA LEU A 57 -4.17 1.63 -0.91
C LEU A 57 -5.69 1.78 -1.01
N GLU A 58 -6.21 3.01 -0.97
CA GLU A 58 -7.63 3.25 -1.07
C GLU A 58 -8.13 3.08 -2.50
N THR A 59 -9.25 2.37 -2.63
CA THR A 59 -10.06 2.27 -3.86
C THR A 59 -11.49 2.64 -3.49
N ILE A 60 -12.34 1.64 -3.12
CA ILE A 60 -13.65 1.83 -2.50
C ILE A 60 -13.50 1.98 -0.99
N TYR A 61 -12.50 1.30 -0.40
CA TYR A 61 -12.09 1.42 1.01
C TYR A 61 -10.57 1.25 1.11
N ASN A 62 -10.00 1.69 2.25
CA ASN A 62 -8.57 1.60 2.47
C ASN A 62 -8.13 0.15 2.72
N ARG A 63 -7.42 -0.45 1.76
CA ARG A 63 -6.97 -1.85 1.82
C ARG A 63 -5.92 -2.14 2.89
N ILE A 64 -5.46 -1.14 3.63
CA ILE A 64 -4.58 -1.34 4.79
C ILE A 64 -5.20 -2.28 5.83
N HIS A 65 -6.54 -2.31 5.90
CA HIS A 65 -7.26 -3.22 6.79
C HIS A 65 -7.02 -4.69 6.42
N GLU A 66 -7.06 -5.04 5.12
CA GLU A 66 -6.71 -6.39 4.66
C GLU A 66 -5.27 -6.77 4.99
N ILE A 67 -4.34 -5.81 4.87
CA ILE A 67 -2.93 -6.04 5.20
C ILE A 67 -2.80 -6.26 6.71
N ARG A 68 -3.48 -5.48 7.54
CA ARG A 68 -3.51 -5.67 9.00
C ARG A 68 -3.99 -7.07 9.36
N ASP A 69 -5.08 -7.53 8.77
CA ASP A 69 -5.62 -8.87 9.02
C ASP A 69 -4.60 -9.97 8.65
N ARG A 70 -3.83 -9.78 7.56
CA ARG A 70 -2.74 -10.70 7.18
C ARG A 70 -1.63 -10.71 8.23
N PHE A 71 -1.23 -9.56 8.77
CA PHE A 71 -0.22 -9.48 9.83
C PHE A 71 -0.73 -10.08 11.15
N GLU A 72 -2.03 -9.93 11.47
CA GLU A 72 -2.65 -10.61 12.61
C GLU A 72 -2.62 -12.14 12.44
N ILE A 73 -2.84 -12.66 11.23
CA ILE A 73 -2.71 -14.08 10.94
C ILE A 73 -1.26 -14.53 11.14
N LEU A 74 -0.29 -13.83 10.57
CA LEU A 74 1.14 -14.16 10.70
C LEU A 74 1.59 -14.16 12.17
N ARG A 75 1.10 -13.23 12.98
CA ARG A 75 1.38 -13.17 14.41
C ARG A 75 0.81 -14.38 15.15
N ARG A 76 -0.42 -14.79 14.81
CA ARG A 76 -1.05 -16.00 15.38
C ARG A 76 -0.34 -17.27 14.94
N ASP A 77 0.07 -17.36 13.69
CA ASP A 77 0.86 -18.50 13.17
C ASP A 77 2.19 -18.60 13.91
N ALA A 78 2.89 -17.48 14.14
CA ALA A 78 4.12 -17.44 14.93
C ALA A 78 3.89 -17.90 16.38
N HIS A 79 2.76 -17.51 16.98
CA HIS A 79 2.39 -17.93 18.35
C HIS A 79 2.08 -19.44 18.40
N ILE A 80 1.35 -19.95 17.42
CA ILE A 80 1.06 -21.39 17.32
C ILE A 80 2.36 -22.19 17.16
N GLU A 81 3.28 -21.71 16.32
CA GLU A 81 4.59 -22.34 16.15
C GLU A 81 5.39 -22.35 17.45
N TYR A 82 5.44 -21.22 18.16
CA TYR A 82 6.06 -21.12 19.47
C TYR A 82 5.48 -22.13 20.47
N LEU A 83 4.14 -22.21 20.57
CA LEU A 83 3.49 -23.14 21.49
C LEU A 83 3.76 -24.60 21.13
N LYS A 84 3.77 -24.96 19.85
CA LYS A 84 4.15 -26.30 19.38
C LYS A 84 5.58 -26.66 19.74
N LYS A 85 6.53 -25.73 19.52
CA LYS A 85 7.93 -25.92 19.90
C LYS A 85 8.09 -26.07 21.41
N ARG A 86 7.35 -25.27 22.19
CA ARG A 86 7.37 -25.32 23.65
C ARG A 86 6.84 -26.66 24.21
N LEU A 87 5.79 -27.20 23.63
CA LEU A 87 5.24 -28.51 24.01
C LEU A 87 6.21 -29.67 23.73
N ASN A 88 7.01 -29.56 22.66
CA ASN A 88 7.91 -30.61 22.23
C ASN A 88 9.33 -30.50 22.85
N ASN A 89 9.72 -29.30 23.35
CA ASN A 89 11.08 -29.02 23.87
C ASN A 89 11.00 -28.33 25.25
N VAL A 90 10.85 -29.12 26.29
CA VAL A 90 10.71 -28.58 27.66
C VAL A 90 11.99 -27.87 28.16
N ASP A 91 13.18 -28.29 27.67
CA ASP A 91 14.48 -27.83 28.20
C ASP A 91 15.06 -26.57 27.58
N LYS A 92 14.40 -25.94 26.57
CA LYS A 92 14.92 -24.76 25.85
C LYS A 92 13.94 -23.58 25.83
N GLN A 93 13.19 -23.38 26.88
CA GLN A 93 12.07 -22.42 26.92
C GLN A 93 12.49 -20.95 26.74
N GLU A 94 13.62 -20.51 27.31
CA GLU A 94 14.07 -19.11 27.23
C GLU A 94 14.44 -18.68 25.81
N ASN A 95 15.16 -19.54 25.06
CA ASN A 95 15.52 -19.25 23.68
C ASN A 95 14.29 -19.17 22.75
N LEU A 96 13.30 -20.06 22.97
CA LEU A 96 12.08 -20.08 22.17
C LEU A 96 11.23 -18.83 22.41
N GLN A 97 11.19 -18.32 23.64
CA GLN A 97 10.49 -17.10 23.96
C GLN A 97 11.16 -15.89 23.32
N ALA A 98 12.49 -15.80 23.35
CA ALA A 98 13.25 -14.74 22.72
C ALA A 98 13.04 -14.72 21.19
N GLU A 99 13.06 -15.90 20.53
CA GLU A 99 12.74 -16.03 19.10
C GLU A 99 11.33 -15.52 18.78
N PHE A 100 10.34 -15.92 19.57
CA PHE A 100 8.95 -15.48 19.37
C PHE A 100 8.81 -13.97 19.52
N VAL A 101 9.36 -13.38 20.60
CA VAL A 101 9.31 -11.93 20.84
C VAL A 101 10.00 -11.17 19.70
N SER A 102 11.16 -11.64 19.25
CA SER A 102 11.88 -11.05 18.11
C SER A 102 11.05 -11.09 16.84
N LYS A 103 10.38 -12.23 16.57
CA LYS A 103 9.51 -12.39 15.41
C LYS A 103 8.30 -11.46 15.44
N VAL A 104 7.64 -11.34 16.61
CA VAL A 104 6.51 -10.42 16.78
C VAL A 104 6.95 -8.98 16.54
N LYS A 105 8.06 -8.56 17.14
CA LYS A 105 8.61 -7.20 16.96
C LYS A 105 8.96 -6.91 15.50
N GLN A 106 9.49 -7.89 14.78
CA GLN A 106 9.73 -7.77 13.34
C GLN A 106 8.43 -7.52 12.58
N LEU A 107 7.37 -8.31 12.83
CA LEU A 107 6.08 -8.14 12.17
C LEU A 107 5.45 -6.78 12.48
N GLU A 108 5.55 -6.30 13.72
CA GLU A 108 5.08 -4.97 14.12
C GLU A 108 5.81 -3.86 13.35
N ASN A 109 7.14 -3.93 13.24
CA ASN A 109 7.95 -2.97 12.49
C ASN A 109 7.65 -3.01 10.98
N ASP A 110 7.40 -4.21 10.44
CA ASP A 110 7.09 -4.36 9.02
C ASP A 110 5.68 -3.84 8.69
N PHE A 111 4.71 -4.05 9.58
CA PHE A 111 3.38 -3.46 9.41
C PHE A 111 3.41 -1.93 9.56
N ALA A 112 4.13 -1.39 10.56
CA ALA A 112 4.29 0.06 10.72
C ALA A 112 4.89 0.71 9.47
N PHE A 113 5.94 0.11 8.90
CA PHE A 113 6.53 0.57 7.64
C PHE A 113 5.50 0.61 6.48
N ILE A 114 4.69 -0.44 6.33
CA ILE A 114 3.65 -0.45 5.28
C ILE A 114 2.59 0.63 5.53
N ALA A 115 2.21 0.84 6.80
CA ALA A 115 1.25 1.87 7.18
C ALA A 115 1.79 3.27 6.86
N ASP A 116 3.05 3.55 7.17
CA ASP A 116 3.72 4.81 6.85
C ASP A 116 3.80 5.03 5.34
N CYS A 117 4.16 4.00 4.57
CA CYS A 117 4.14 4.06 3.09
C CYS A 117 2.73 4.36 2.53
N ASN A 118 1.67 3.90 3.20
CA ASN A 118 0.30 4.10 2.75
C ASN A 118 -0.20 5.55 2.94
N ILE A 119 0.23 6.21 4.02
CA ILE A 119 -0.21 7.58 4.37
C ILE A 119 0.70 8.64 3.74
N GLY A 120 1.99 8.34 3.60
CA GLY A 120 2.99 9.31 3.17
C GLY A 120 2.77 9.85 1.75
N ASP A 121 2.92 11.15 1.56
CA ASP A 121 2.86 11.82 0.27
C ASP A 121 4.19 11.74 -0.51
N ALA A 122 5.29 11.45 0.18
CA ALA A 122 6.60 11.33 -0.43
C ALA A 122 6.67 10.13 -1.40
N PRO A 123 7.41 10.24 -2.51
CA PRO A 123 7.70 9.11 -3.37
C PRO A 123 8.50 8.04 -2.61
N LEU A 124 8.21 6.77 -2.89
CA LEU A 124 8.95 5.64 -2.30
C LEU A 124 10.38 5.61 -2.86
N THR A 125 11.34 5.36 -1.98
CA THR A 125 12.73 5.11 -2.39
C THR A 125 12.89 3.71 -2.98
N ASP A 126 14.00 3.46 -3.68
CA ASP A 126 14.31 2.12 -4.20
C ASP A 126 14.44 1.09 -3.06
N ASP A 127 14.96 1.49 -1.90
CA ASP A 127 15.05 0.62 -0.72
C ASP A 127 13.69 0.27 -0.16
N ASP A 128 12.76 1.21 -0.14
CA ASP A 128 11.36 0.98 0.28
C ASP A 128 10.67 -0.01 -0.66
N ILE A 129 10.87 0.15 -1.97
CA ILE A 129 10.32 -0.76 -2.99
C ILE A 129 10.86 -2.17 -2.77
N GLN A 130 12.17 -2.33 -2.60
CA GLN A 130 12.77 -3.63 -2.32
C GLN A 130 12.27 -4.25 -1.01
N ARG A 131 12.06 -3.44 0.03
CA ARG A 131 11.47 -3.91 1.29
C ARG A 131 10.03 -4.38 1.09
N LEU A 132 9.20 -3.62 0.38
CA LEU A 132 7.83 -4.01 0.03
C LEU A 132 7.78 -5.31 -0.78
N GLU A 133 8.70 -5.49 -1.74
CA GLU A 133 8.80 -6.73 -2.52
C GLU A 133 9.15 -7.94 -1.65
N ARG A 134 10.08 -7.78 -0.68
CA ARG A 134 10.38 -8.85 0.28
C ARG A 134 9.15 -9.19 1.13
N LEU A 135 8.44 -8.20 1.64
CA LEU A 135 7.23 -8.38 2.46
C LEU A 135 6.09 -9.03 1.67
N SER A 136 5.95 -8.70 0.38
CA SER A 136 4.92 -9.29 -0.49
C SER A 136 5.07 -10.81 -0.69
N LYS A 137 6.29 -11.33 -0.51
CA LYS A 137 6.62 -12.76 -0.65
C LYS A 137 6.32 -13.58 0.62
N ILE A 138 5.95 -12.92 1.72
CA ILE A 138 5.60 -13.63 2.97
C ILE A 138 4.30 -14.40 2.75
N LYS A 139 4.36 -15.70 3.03
CA LYS A 139 3.22 -16.62 2.87
C LYS A 139 2.57 -16.91 4.21
N PHE A 140 1.26 -17.10 4.21
CA PHE A 140 0.48 -17.56 5.36
C PHE A 140 -0.57 -18.59 4.92
N ILE A 141 -1.01 -19.43 5.85
CA ILE A 141 -1.96 -20.49 5.55
C ILE A 141 -3.39 -19.94 5.57
N ARG A 142 -4.14 -20.24 4.53
CA ARG A 142 -5.58 -19.95 4.44
C ARG A 142 -6.38 -21.24 4.43
N TYR A 143 -7.41 -21.29 5.27
CA TYR A 143 -8.31 -22.44 5.34
C TYR A 143 -9.57 -22.29 4.48
N PHE A 144 -9.97 -21.07 4.18
CA PHE A 144 -11.18 -20.79 3.41
C PHE A 144 -10.88 -20.59 1.92
N ASN A 145 -11.80 -21.06 1.08
CA ASN A 145 -11.68 -20.92 -0.37
C ASN A 145 -11.86 -19.45 -0.77
N ARG A 146 -10.87 -18.88 -1.43
CA ARG A 146 -10.86 -17.48 -1.88
C ARG A 146 -11.90 -17.18 -2.97
N MET A 147 -12.38 -18.21 -3.70
CA MET A 147 -13.34 -18.05 -4.79
C MET A 147 -14.79 -17.97 -4.30
N LEU A 148 -15.05 -18.34 -3.05
CA LEU A 148 -16.39 -18.22 -2.49
C LEU A 148 -16.74 -16.75 -2.29
N GLY A 149 -17.92 -16.34 -2.79
CA GLY A 149 -18.41 -14.98 -2.68
C GLY A 149 -17.94 -14.03 -3.77
N LEU A 150 -17.05 -14.43 -4.68
CA LEU A 150 -16.61 -13.59 -5.78
C LEU A 150 -17.62 -13.62 -6.94
N SER A 151 -17.87 -12.46 -7.54
CA SER A 151 -18.57 -12.34 -8.83
C SER A 151 -17.75 -12.96 -9.98
N TRP A 152 -18.38 -13.18 -11.13
CA TRP A 152 -17.68 -13.69 -12.31
C TRP A 152 -16.54 -12.77 -12.75
N ALA A 153 -16.77 -11.46 -12.79
CA ALA A 153 -15.77 -10.48 -13.19
C ALA A 153 -14.56 -10.43 -12.24
N GLU A 154 -14.79 -10.61 -10.94
CA GLU A 154 -13.69 -10.68 -9.96
C GLU A 154 -12.87 -11.95 -10.09
N ARG A 155 -13.51 -13.08 -10.44
CA ARG A 155 -12.81 -14.36 -10.66
C ARG A 155 -11.81 -14.30 -11.79
N ASP A 156 -12.18 -13.65 -12.89
CA ASP A 156 -11.32 -13.50 -14.07
C ASP A 156 -10.12 -12.58 -13.80
N ASN A 157 -10.25 -11.65 -12.85
CA ASN A 157 -9.19 -10.72 -12.45
C ASN A 157 -8.29 -11.22 -11.31
N VAL A 158 -8.61 -12.35 -10.68
CA VAL A 158 -7.76 -12.93 -9.64
C VAL A 158 -6.50 -13.51 -10.25
N ARG A 159 -5.41 -12.76 -10.26
CA ARG A 159 -4.07 -13.28 -10.55
C ARG A 159 -3.65 -14.24 -9.42
N TRP A 160 -3.53 -15.50 -9.74
CA TRP A 160 -3.06 -16.53 -8.82
C TRP A 160 -1.52 -16.48 -8.76
N PRO A 161 -0.90 -16.36 -7.59
CA PRO A 161 0.43 -16.92 -7.44
C PRO A 161 0.29 -18.45 -7.51
N GLU A 162 1.05 -19.08 -8.38
CA GLU A 162 0.96 -20.51 -8.76
C GLU A 162 1.20 -21.54 -7.64
N LEU A 163 1.34 -21.12 -6.39
CA LEU A 163 1.69 -21.98 -5.27
C LEU A 163 0.70 -21.83 -4.13
N TYR A 164 -0.40 -22.54 -4.24
CA TYR A 164 -1.24 -22.86 -3.09
C TYR A 164 -1.67 -24.31 -3.14
N GLU A 165 -0.82 -25.21 -2.62
CA GLU A 165 -1.31 -26.51 -2.17
C GLU A 165 -2.27 -26.27 -1.02
N ARG A 166 -3.54 -26.55 -1.24
CA ARG A 166 -4.52 -26.64 -0.16
C ARG A 166 -4.06 -27.71 0.80
N PRO A 167 -3.95 -27.44 2.10
CA PRO A 167 -4.10 -28.52 3.07
C PRO A 167 -5.51 -29.04 2.86
N SER A 168 -5.66 -30.21 2.27
CA SER A 168 -6.96 -30.82 2.03
C SER A 168 -7.54 -31.09 3.40
N TRP A 169 -8.68 -30.44 3.73
CA TRP A 169 -9.45 -30.74 4.94
C TRP A 169 -9.85 -32.22 5.02
N LYS A 170 -9.69 -32.97 3.94
CA LYS A 170 -9.81 -34.44 3.87
C LYS A 170 -8.80 -35.15 4.76
N ASN A 171 -7.63 -34.56 5.02
CA ASN A 171 -6.59 -35.18 5.85
C ASN A 171 -6.83 -34.98 7.36
N LEU A 172 -7.76 -34.10 7.77
CA LEU A 172 -8.14 -33.92 9.19
C LEU A 172 -9.13 -34.97 9.70
N ARG A 173 -9.68 -35.81 8.82
CA ARG A 173 -10.65 -36.86 9.22
C ARG A 173 -10.00 -38.21 9.60
N HIS A 174 -8.70 -38.34 9.53
CA HIS A 174 -8.02 -39.65 9.70
C HIS A 174 -7.20 -39.78 10.98
N ASN A 175 -7.28 -38.84 11.92
CA ASN A 175 -6.72 -39.01 13.26
C ASN A 175 -7.84 -38.95 14.31
N ARG A 176 -8.66 -40.01 14.37
CA ARG A 176 -9.40 -40.43 15.56
C ARG A 176 -8.94 -41.81 15.91
#